data_5f96e8a5949622bf9cc219d0f643b278
#
_entry.id   5f96e8a5949622bf9cc219d0f643b278
#
_cell.length_a   1.000
_cell.length_b   1.000
_cell.length_c   1.000
_cell.angle_alpha   90.00
_cell.angle_beta   90.00
_cell.angle_gamma   90.00
#
_symmetry.space_group_name_H-M   'P 1'
#
loop_
_entity.id
_entity.type
_entity.pdbx_description
1 polymer ?
#
loop_
_entity_poly.entity_id
_entity_poly.type
_entity_poly.pdbx_seq_one_letter_code
_entity_poly.pdbx_strand_id
1 'polypeptide(L)'
;MKRSGGPAAPQFPKIREGEICITWIGHASFLLQTHEVNVLIDPIWSKWLKVIKRLKQPGFEIHHLPSIDFVLVTHAHFDHLDRRTLRRVAADQPIVVPMGVGNLVHDLGFRIVHELDYWQTVQLGPLKISLTPCHHWGARFLADLHRDFGGFVIASNGRTIFHCGDTAYFPGFKEIGERFNIEVALLPIGAYEAPTGREVHMNPEEAVTAFLELRAKTLIPMHYGTFRLGFEPLHEPPQRLLASARVHGIEENVLVMTEGRPVVL
;
A
#
# COMPACT_ATOMS: atom_id res chain seq x y z
N MET A 1 -24.12 24.52 14.22
CA MET A 1 -22.79 23.91 13.91
C MET A 1 -22.75 23.62 12.42
N LYS A 2 -21.94 24.33 11.65
CA LYS A 2 -21.71 24.03 10.22
C LYS A 2 -21.03 22.66 10.17
N ARG A 3 -21.61 21.69 9.45
CA ARG A 3 -20.93 20.44 9.08
C ARG A 3 -19.67 20.87 8.32
N SER A 4 -18.49 20.60 8.86
CA SER A 4 -17.26 20.69 8.10
C SER A 4 -17.44 19.82 6.86
N GLY A 5 -17.35 20.42 5.67
CA GLY A 5 -17.46 19.70 4.41
C GLY A 5 -16.47 18.54 4.41
N GLY A 6 -16.87 17.41 3.89
CA GLY A 6 -15.98 16.25 3.65
C GLY A 6 -14.79 16.67 2.77
N PRO A 7 -13.77 15.83 2.63
CA PRO A 7 -12.64 16.09 1.73
C PRO A 7 -13.17 16.37 0.32
N ALA A 8 -12.55 17.31 -0.38
CA ALA A 8 -12.94 17.66 -1.75
C ALA A 8 -12.86 16.44 -2.68
N ALA A 9 -13.73 16.39 -3.68
CA ALA A 9 -13.64 15.34 -4.71
C ALA A 9 -12.28 15.45 -5.43
N PRO A 10 -11.54 14.35 -5.60
CA PRO A 10 -10.28 14.37 -6.34
C PRO A 10 -10.56 14.65 -7.81
N GLN A 11 -9.67 15.40 -8.45
CA GLN A 11 -9.67 15.56 -9.90
C GLN A 11 -8.68 14.55 -10.48
N PHE A 12 -9.18 13.39 -10.90
CA PHE A 12 -8.33 12.38 -11.54
C PHE A 12 -7.94 12.87 -12.94
N PRO A 13 -6.63 12.89 -13.25
CA PRO A 13 -6.16 13.29 -14.57
C PRO A 13 -6.51 12.23 -15.63
N LYS A 14 -6.51 12.65 -16.89
CA LYS A 14 -6.50 11.70 -18.00
C LYS A 14 -5.10 11.12 -18.14
N ILE A 15 -4.97 9.82 -17.98
CA ILE A 15 -3.69 9.11 -18.07
C ILE A 15 -3.41 8.76 -19.53
N ARG A 16 -2.20 9.05 -20.00
CA ARG A 16 -1.73 8.69 -21.35
C ARG A 16 -1.07 7.31 -21.31
N GLU A 17 -0.89 6.73 -22.48
CA GLU A 17 -0.09 5.53 -22.63
C GLU A 17 1.33 5.76 -22.10
N GLY A 18 1.85 4.82 -21.29
CA GLY A 18 3.16 4.93 -20.63
C GLY A 18 3.19 5.78 -19.36
N GLU A 19 2.14 6.53 -19.03
CA GLU A 19 2.01 7.24 -17.76
C GLU A 19 1.37 6.34 -16.68
N ILE A 20 1.68 6.63 -15.43
CA ILE A 20 1.00 6.06 -14.27
C ILE A 20 0.59 7.18 -13.30
N CYS A 21 -0.61 7.11 -12.80
CA CYS A 21 -1.07 8.03 -11.77
C CYS A 21 -1.21 7.29 -10.45
N ILE A 22 -0.62 7.86 -9.41
CA ILE A 22 -0.67 7.33 -8.04
C ILE A 22 -1.44 8.31 -7.19
N THR A 23 -2.44 7.82 -6.46
CA THR A 23 -3.17 8.62 -5.47
C THR A 23 -3.10 7.94 -4.12
N TRP A 24 -2.47 8.58 -3.15
CA TRP A 24 -2.45 8.11 -1.77
C TRP A 24 -3.78 8.43 -1.09
N ILE A 25 -4.50 7.41 -0.64
CA ILE A 25 -5.79 7.56 0.04
C ILE A 25 -5.60 7.80 1.54
N GLY A 26 -4.47 7.32 2.05
CA GLY A 26 -4.08 7.37 3.46
C GLY A 26 -3.67 5.99 3.96
N HIS A 27 -2.84 5.93 5.00
CA HIS A 27 -2.24 4.71 5.52
C HIS A 27 -1.44 3.96 4.44
N ALA A 28 -1.75 2.70 4.17
CA ALA A 28 -1.19 1.91 3.07
C ALA A 28 -2.12 1.83 1.85
N SER A 29 -3.21 2.63 1.82
CA SER A 29 -4.20 2.58 0.75
C SER A 29 -3.81 3.46 -0.43
N PHE A 30 -3.74 2.86 -1.62
CA PHE A 30 -3.42 3.56 -2.87
C PHE A 30 -4.40 3.22 -3.99
N LEU A 31 -4.66 4.22 -4.84
CA LEU A 31 -5.23 4.04 -6.16
C LEU A 31 -4.11 4.23 -7.18
N LEU A 32 -3.83 3.18 -7.95
CA LEU A 32 -2.95 3.21 -9.11
C LEU A 32 -3.80 3.22 -10.38
N GLN A 33 -3.53 4.14 -11.28
CA GLN A 33 -4.26 4.29 -12.53
C GLN A 33 -3.26 4.28 -13.69
N THR A 34 -3.54 3.47 -14.68
CA THR A 34 -2.88 3.49 -15.97
C THR A 34 -3.86 4.00 -17.03
N HIS A 35 -3.44 4.11 -18.28
CA HIS A 35 -4.33 4.42 -19.39
C HIS A 35 -5.49 3.40 -19.52
N GLU A 36 -5.30 2.14 -19.11
CA GLU A 36 -6.23 1.05 -19.36
C GLU A 36 -6.99 0.59 -18.11
N VAL A 37 -6.36 0.66 -16.93
CA VAL A 37 -6.90 0.03 -15.71
C VAL A 37 -6.64 0.83 -14.45
N ASN A 38 -7.55 0.67 -13.48
CA ASN A 38 -7.48 1.22 -12.13
C ASN A 38 -7.32 0.08 -11.12
N VAL A 39 -6.28 0.16 -10.29
CA VAL A 39 -5.96 -0.81 -9.24
C VAL A 39 -6.08 -0.17 -7.88
N LEU A 40 -6.81 -0.79 -6.99
CA LEU A 40 -6.97 -0.33 -5.62
C LEU A 40 -6.22 -1.27 -4.67
N ILE A 41 -5.30 -0.73 -3.87
CA ILE A 41 -4.43 -1.50 -2.98
C ILE A 41 -4.75 -1.18 -1.53
N ASP A 42 -4.87 -2.22 -0.68
CA ASP A 42 -5.14 -2.15 0.76
C ASP A 42 -6.23 -1.13 1.13
N PRO A 43 -7.42 -1.20 0.52
CA PRO A 43 -8.42 -0.15 0.65
C PRO A 43 -9.02 -0.09 2.06
N ILE A 44 -8.84 1.08 2.73
CA ILE A 44 -9.41 1.32 4.04
C ILE A 44 -10.05 2.70 4.16
N TRP A 45 -11.38 2.72 4.35
CA TRP A 45 -12.17 3.92 4.65
C TRP A 45 -12.78 3.88 6.05
N SER A 46 -12.59 2.78 6.78
CA SER A 46 -13.15 2.64 8.13
C SER A 46 -12.60 3.70 9.08
N LYS A 47 -13.52 4.25 9.90
CA LYS A 47 -13.19 5.21 10.95
C LYS A 47 -12.54 4.54 12.18
N TRP A 48 -12.72 3.25 12.32
CA TRP A 48 -12.23 2.47 13.44
C TRP A 48 -11.64 1.14 12.99
N LEU A 49 -10.43 0.85 13.46
CA LEU A 49 -9.80 -0.46 13.43
C LEU A 49 -10.04 -1.10 14.80
N LYS A 50 -11.15 -1.83 14.94
CA LYS A 50 -11.55 -2.33 16.25
C LYS A 50 -11.65 -1.18 17.27
N VAL A 51 -10.64 -1.01 18.12
CA VAL A 51 -10.55 0.02 19.16
C VAL A 51 -9.71 1.25 18.76
N ILE A 52 -8.96 1.18 17.68
CA ILE A 52 -8.08 2.26 17.21
C ILE A 52 -8.86 3.18 16.27
N LYS A 53 -8.97 4.44 16.63
CA LYS A 53 -9.66 5.44 15.84
C LYS A 53 -8.75 6.02 14.76
N ARG A 54 -9.30 6.18 13.55
CA ARG A 54 -8.65 6.95 12.49
C ARG A 54 -8.47 8.40 12.93
N LEU A 55 -7.26 8.93 12.76
CA LEU A 55 -6.89 10.29 13.14
C LEU A 55 -7.06 11.27 11.98
N LYS A 56 -6.74 10.85 10.76
CA LYS A 56 -6.84 11.65 9.55
C LYS A 56 -7.84 11.01 8.58
N GLN A 57 -8.76 11.81 8.04
CA GLN A 57 -9.75 11.31 7.08
C GLN A 57 -9.06 10.76 5.82
N PRO A 58 -9.68 9.81 5.10
CA PRO A 58 -9.22 9.43 3.78
C PRO A 58 -9.14 10.65 2.85
N GLY A 59 -8.22 10.64 1.91
CA GLY A 59 -7.99 11.76 1.00
C GLY A 59 -9.21 12.18 0.19
N PHE A 60 -10.18 11.26 0.03
CA PHE A 60 -11.50 11.52 -0.58
C PHE A 60 -12.53 10.49 -0.11
N GLU A 61 -13.79 10.77 -0.35
CA GLU A 61 -14.90 9.87 -0.02
C GLU A 61 -14.95 8.69 -0.99
N ILE A 62 -15.28 7.49 -0.51
CA ILE A 62 -15.27 6.24 -1.28
C ILE A 62 -16.13 6.30 -2.56
N HIS A 63 -17.20 7.11 -2.56
CA HIS A 63 -18.08 7.27 -3.72
C HIS A 63 -17.47 8.10 -4.87
N HIS A 64 -16.30 8.70 -4.64
CA HIS A 64 -15.52 9.37 -5.67
C HIS A 64 -14.52 8.45 -6.37
N LEU A 65 -14.41 7.17 -5.95
CA LEU A 65 -13.58 6.20 -6.66
C LEU A 65 -14.03 6.09 -8.13
N PRO A 66 -13.10 6.03 -9.09
CA PRO A 66 -13.43 5.60 -10.44
C PRO A 66 -13.85 4.12 -10.43
N SER A 67 -14.27 3.59 -11.57
CA SER A 67 -14.42 2.15 -11.73
C SER A 67 -13.11 1.46 -11.41
N ILE A 68 -13.12 0.42 -10.58
CA ILE A 68 -11.94 -0.33 -10.16
C ILE A 68 -11.93 -1.65 -10.91
N ASP A 69 -10.82 -1.94 -11.60
CA ASP A 69 -10.64 -3.16 -12.37
C ASP A 69 -10.06 -4.28 -11.54
N PHE A 70 -9.18 -3.95 -10.58
CA PHE A 70 -8.51 -4.93 -9.71
C PHE A 70 -8.35 -4.40 -8.30
N VAL A 71 -8.48 -5.31 -7.31
CA VAL A 71 -8.19 -5.00 -5.90
C VAL A 71 -7.05 -5.89 -5.42
N LEU A 72 -6.08 -5.33 -4.72
CA LEU A 72 -4.98 -6.05 -4.09
C LEU A 72 -5.05 -5.86 -2.57
N VAL A 73 -4.75 -6.92 -1.81
CA VAL A 73 -4.61 -6.83 -0.35
C VAL A 73 -3.35 -7.56 0.07
N THR A 74 -2.43 -6.84 0.71
CA THR A 74 -1.08 -7.33 1.04
C THR A 74 -1.07 -8.37 2.16
N HIS A 75 -1.97 -8.28 3.12
CA HIS A 75 -2.09 -9.23 4.23
C HIS A 75 -3.40 -9.04 5.01
N ALA A 76 -3.64 -9.90 6.00
CA ALA A 76 -4.93 -10.01 6.66
C ALA A 76 -5.18 -9.03 7.82
N HIS A 77 -4.23 -8.15 8.20
CA HIS A 77 -4.42 -7.20 9.29
C HIS A 77 -5.57 -6.24 9.03
N PHE A 78 -6.16 -5.71 10.14
CA PHE A 78 -7.41 -4.92 10.07
C PHE A 78 -7.24 -3.58 9.37
N ASP A 79 -6.05 -3.05 9.30
CA ASP A 79 -5.67 -1.78 8.66
C ASP A 79 -5.30 -1.92 7.18
N HIS A 80 -5.24 -3.16 6.65
CA HIS A 80 -5.07 -3.49 5.24
C HIS A 80 -6.29 -4.21 4.66
N LEU A 81 -6.79 -5.24 5.32
CA LEU A 81 -7.98 -5.98 4.93
C LEU A 81 -9.21 -5.46 5.70
N ASP A 82 -9.74 -4.32 5.28
CA ASP A 82 -10.99 -3.78 5.83
C ASP A 82 -12.20 -4.35 5.09
N ARG A 83 -12.79 -5.42 5.63
CA ARG A 83 -13.95 -6.08 5.03
C ARG A 83 -15.15 -5.14 4.79
N ARG A 84 -15.29 -4.06 5.59
CA ARG A 84 -16.38 -3.07 5.42
C ARG A 84 -16.14 -2.25 4.15
N THR A 85 -14.92 -1.80 3.95
CA THR A 85 -14.53 -1.11 2.73
C THR A 85 -14.57 -2.05 1.53
N LEU A 86 -13.97 -3.23 1.62
CA LEU A 86 -13.94 -4.22 0.55
C LEU A 86 -15.35 -4.58 0.06
N ARG A 87 -16.33 -4.76 0.96
CA ARG A 87 -17.74 -5.02 0.58
C ARG A 87 -18.38 -3.85 -0.18
N ARG A 88 -17.90 -2.63 0.02
CA ARG A 88 -18.43 -1.44 -0.67
C ARG A 88 -17.76 -1.22 -2.03
N VAL A 89 -16.55 -1.67 -2.22
CA VAL A 89 -15.82 -1.57 -3.50
C VAL A 89 -15.95 -2.83 -4.35
N ALA A 90 -16.33 -3.95 -3.73
CA ALA A 90 -16.55 -5.21 -4.43
C ALA A 90 -17.64 -5.04 -5.49
N ALA A 91 -17.31 -5.46 -6.69
CA ALA A 91 -18.17 -5.58 -7.83
C ALA A 91 -17.74 -6.85 -8.59
N ASP A 92 -17.95 -6.92 -9.88
CA ASP A 92 -17.59 -8.11 -10.66
C ASP A 92 -16.08 -8.17 -11.04
N GLN A 93 -15.21 -7.44 -10.31
CA GLN A 93 -13.76 -7.46 -10.53
C GLN A 93 -13.05 -8.54 -9.71
N PRO A 94 -11.83 -8.98 -10.14
CA PRO A 94 -10.97 -9.84 -9.34
C PRO A 94 -10.35 -9.13 -8.13
N ILE A 95 -10.03 -9.94 -7.11
CA ILE A 95 -9.15 -9.55 -6.00
C ILE A 95 -7.95 -10.48 -5.93
N VAL A 96 -6.76 -9.93 -5.65
CA VAL A 96 -5.52 -10.69 -5.45
C VAL A 96 -5.08 -10.55 -4.00
N VAL A 97 -4.77 -11.67 -3.38
CA VAL A 97 -4.37 -11.76 -1.97
C VAL A 97 -3.26 -12.80 -1.82
N PRO A 98 -2.47 -12.78 -0.73
CA PRO A 98 -1.56 -13.87 -0.39
C PRO A 98 -2.31 -15.17 -0.06
N MET A 99 -1.60 -16.31 -0.15
CA MET A 99 -2.13 -17.62 0.20
C MET A 99 -2.73 -17.66 1.61
N GLY A 100 -3.87 -18.32 1.78
CA GLY A 100 -4.61 -18.43 3.05
C GLY A 100 -5.44 -17.20 3.42
N VAL A 101 -5.41 -16.11 2.63
CA VAL A 101 -6.21 -14.90 2.89
C VAL A 101 -7.57 -14.93 2.18
N GLY A 102 -7.71 -15.74 1.12
CA GLY A 102 -8.90 -15.80 0.25
C GLY A 102 -10.20 -16.04 1.00
N ASN A 103 -10.21 -16.90 2.02
CA ASN A 103 -11.40 -17.17 2.82
C ASN A 103 -11.96 -15.95 3.58
N LEU A 104 -11.17 -14.87 3.72
CA LEU A 104 -11.61 -13.60 4.31
C LEU A 104 -12.33 -12.69 3.31
N VAL A 105 -12.27 -13.00 2.01
CA VAL A 105 -12.80 -12.13 0.95
C VAL A 105 -13.81 -12.81 0.02
N HIS A 106 -13.94 -14.13 0.04
CA HIS A 106 -14.86 -14.89 -0.83
C HIS A 106 -16.33 -14.46 -0.72
N ASP A 107 -16.80 -14.02 0.44
CA ASP A 107 -18.17 -13.59 0.70
C ASP A 107 -18.43 -12.10 0.45
N LEU A 108 -17.46 -11.37 -0.10
CA LEU A 108 -17.55 -9.92 -0.25
C LEU A 108 -18.11 -9.44 -1.59
N GLY A 109 -18.24 -10.33 -2.59
CA GLY A 109 -18.81 -10.02 -3.91
C GLY A 109 -17.79 -9.86 -5.04
N PHE A 110 -16.52 -10.24 -4.82
CA PHE A 110 -15.53 -10.33 -5.90
C PHE A 110 -15.80 -11.56 -6.78
N ARG A 111 -15.66 -11.39 -8.11
CA ARG A 111 -15.90 -12.48 -9.06
C ARG A 111 -14.89 -13.61 -8.94
N ILE A 112 -13.62 -13.25 -8.80
CA ILE A 112 -12.49 -14.19 -8.72
C ILE A 112 -11.58 -13.74 -7.58
N VAL A 113 -11.14 -14.70 -6.77
CA VAL A 113 -10.12 -14.51 -5.74
C VAL A 113 -8.88 -15.26 -6.21
N HIS A 114 -7.81 -14.52 -6.50
CA HIS A 114 -6.50 -15.07 -6.78
C HIS A 114 -5.68 -15.08 -5.49
N GLU A 115 -5.30 -16.25 -5.04
CA GLU A 115 -4.34 -16.43 -3.96
C GLU A 115 -2.96 -16.68 -4.55
N LEU A 116 -1.96 -15.90 -4.16
CA LEU A 116 -0.59 -16.04 -4.63
C LEU A 116 0.34 -16.50 -3.51
N ASP A 117 1.24 -17.40 -3.86
CA ASP A 117 2.42 -17.75 -3.08
C ASP A 117 3.58 -16.80 -3.43
N TYR A 118 4.65 -16.78 -2.61
CA TYR A 118 5.81 -15.95 -2.87
C TYR A 118 6.40 -16.23 -4.26
N TRP A 119 6.77 -15.17 -4.94
CA TRP A 119 7.31 -15.12 -6.30
C TRP A 119 6.35 -15.58 -7.41
N GLN A 120 5.12 -15.97 -7.06
CA GLN A 120 4.10 -16.24 -8.06
C GLN A 120 3.63 -14.92 -8.71
N THR A 121 3.29 -15.05 -9.99
CA THR A 121 2.80 -13.94 -10.81
C THR A 121 1.47 -14.31 -11.44
N VAL A 122 0.50 -13.42 -11.37
CA VAL A 122 -0.74 -13.49 -12.12
C VAL A 122 -0.77 -12.40 -13.19
N GLN A 123 -1.27 -12.75 -14.38
CA GLN A 123 -1.53 -11.78 -15.46
C GLN A 123 -3.01 -11.39 -15.40
N LEU A 124 -3.30 -10.10 -15.19
CA LEU A 124 -4.65 -9.55 -15.16
C LEU A 124 -4.75 -8.39 -16.15
N GLY A 125 -5.33 -8.64 -17.32
CA GLY A 125 -5.33 -7.68 -18.41
C GLY A 125 -3.89 -7.23 -18.77
N PRO A 126 -3.59 -5.93 -18.77
CA PRO A 126 -2.26 -5.41 -19.08
C PRO A 126 -1.25 -5.56 -17.93
N LEU A 127 -1.71 -5.97 -16.73
CA LEU A 127 -0.88 -6.02 -15.53
C LEU A 127 -0.26 -7.39 -15.30
N LYS A 128 1.02 -7.41 -14.90
CA LYS A 128 1.67 -8.53 -14.22
C LYS A 128 1.79 -8.19 -12.74
N ILE A 129 1.19 -9.00 -11.88
CA ILE A 129 1.18 -8.80 -10.43
C ILE A 129 1.90 -9.96 -9.79
N SER A 130 3.01 -9.69 -9.11
CA SER A 130 3.83 -10.68 -8.43
C SER A 130 3.80 -10.44 -6.93
N LEU A 131 3.59 -11.50 -6.13
CA LEU A 131 3.75 -11.43 -4.68
C LEU A 131 5.21 -11.60 -4.31
N THR A 132 5.73 -10.73 -3.45
CA THR A 132 7.09 -10.80 -2.91
C THR A 132 7.08 -11.10 -1.41
N PRO A 133 8.11 -11.78 -0.87
CA PRO A 133 8.24 -11.94 0.56
C PRO A 133 8.43 -10.59 1.27
N CYS A 134 8.09 -10.55 2.55
CA CYS A 134 8.44 -9.47 3.48
C CYS A 134 8.72 -10.07 4.87
N HIS A 135 9.15 -9.27 5.82
CA HIS A 135 9.39 -9.70 7.19
C HIS A 135 8.30 -9.14 8.11
N HIS A 136 7.19 -9.86 8.19
CA HIS A 136 6.00 -9.48 8.94
C HIS A 136 5.29 -10.71 9.49
N TRP A 137 4.01 -10.63 9.78
CA TRP A 137 3.16 -11.75 10.18
C TRP A 137 1.74 -11.57 9.61
N GLY A 138 1.09 -12.68 9.27
CA GLY A 138 -0.18 -12.68 8.53
C GLY A 138 -1.43 -12.89 9.38
N ALA A 139 -1.29 -13.16 10.68
CA ALA A 139 -2.43 -13.52 11.51
C ALA A 139 -3.40 -12.35 11.73
N ARG A 140 -4.68 -12.56 11.39
CA ARG A 140 -5.75 -11.62 11.73
C ARG A 140 -6.20 -11.73 13.18
N PHE A 141 -6.11 -12.95 13.74
CA PHE A 141 -6.37 -13.30 15.14
C PHE A 141 -5.25 -14.23 15.61
N LEU A 142 -5.04 -14.35 16.91
CA LEU A 142 -3.96 -15.14 17.50
C LEU A 142 -3.84 -16.59 17.00
N ALA A 143 -4.91 -17.17 16.49
CA ALA A 143 -4.95 -18.53 15.96
C ALA A 143 -4.73 -18.66 14.43
N ASP A 144 -4.61 -17.54 13.70
CA ASP A 144 -4.63 -17.48 12.22
C ASP A 144 -3.22 -17.45 11.62
N LEU A 145 -2.26 -18.20 12.15
CA LEU A 145 -0.85 -18.16 11.75
C LEU A 145 -0.56 -18.73 10.35
N HIS A 146 -1.55 -19.34 9.70
CA HIS A 146 -1.42 -20.00 8.39
C HIS A 146 -1.58 -19.04 7.20
N ARG A 147 -1.78 -17.74 7.44
CA ARG A 147 -1.98 -16.76 6.37
C ARG A 147 -0.66 -16.15 5.97
N ASP A 148 -0.39 -16.19 4.68
CA ASP A 148 0.74 -15.49 4.11
C ASP A 148 0.51 -13.98 4.04
N PHE A 149 1.57 -13.27 3.78
CA PHE A 149 1.65 -11.82 3.75
C PHE A 149 2.78 -11.42 2.79
N GLY A 150 2.74 -10.23 2.20
CA GLY A 150 3.81 -9.84 1.28
C GLY A 150 3.57 -8.48 0.64
N GLY A 151 4.53 -8.07 -0.18
CA GLY A 151 4.40 -6.92 -1.07
C GLY A 151 3.96 -7.34 -2.46
N PHE A 152 3.49 -6.40 -3.25
CA PHE A 152 3.15 -6.61 -4.66
C PHE A 152 4.07 -5.81 -5.58
N VAL A 153 4.68 -6.50 -6.54
CA VAL A 153 5.26 -5.85 -7.72
C VAL A 153 4.20 -5.84 -8.81
N ILE A 154 3.85 -4.64 -9.27
CA ILE A 154 2.82 -4.39 -10.28
C ILE A 154 3.52 -3.80 -11.50
N ALA A 155 3.57 -4.55 -12.59
CA ALA A 155 4.20 -4.15 -13.83
C ALA A 155 3.16 -3.98 -14.95
N SER A 156 3.24 -2.86 -15.68
CA SER A 156 2.41 -2.53 -16.84
C SER A 156 3.17 -1.63 -17.81
N ASN A 157 3.20 -1.97 -19.08
CA ASN A 157 3.72 -1.11 -20.17
C ASN A 157 5.11 -0.49 -19.88
N GLY A 158 6.02 -1.30 -19.30
CA GLY A 158 7.37 -0.86 -18.94
C GLY A 158 7.49 -0.08 -17.63
N ARG A 159 6.39 0.19 -16.95
CA ARG A 159 6.35 0.80 -15.61
C ARG A 159 6.26 -0.29 -14.55
N THR A 160 6.95 -0.12 -13.44
CA THR A 160 6.95 -1.10 -12.34
C THR A 160 6.84 -0.40 -11.00
N ILE A 161 5.79 -0.71 -10.27
CA ILE A 161 5.53 -0.19 -8.92
C ILE A 161 5.65 -1.35 -7.93
N PHE A 162 6.34 -1.11 -6.84
CA PHE A 162 6.40 -2.00 -5.70
C PHE A 162 5.62 -1.41 -4.52
N HIS A 163 4.54 -2.06 -4.14
CA HIS A 163 3.84 -1.79 -2.88
C HIS A 163 4.32 -2.79 -1.85
N CYS A 164 5.11 -2.33 -0.88
CA CYS A 164 5.82 -3.20 0.05
C CYS A 164 4.89 -3.98 0.99
N GLY A 165 3.70 -3.47 1.28
CA GLY A 165 2.93 -3.93 2.44
C GLY A 165 3.64 -3.52 3.74
N ASP A 166 3.34 -4.24 4.83
CA ASP A 166 4.02 -4.05 6.11
C ASP A 166 5.20 -5.00 6.23
N THR A 167 6.30 -4.47 6.76
CA THR A 167 7.54 -5.24 6.96
C THR A 167 8.50 -4.53 7.91
N ALA A 168 9.26 -5.29 8.67
CA ALA A 168 10.56 -4.86 9.18
C ALA A 168 11.58 -4.82 8.03
N TYR A 169 12.71 -4.17 8.25
CA TYR A 169 13.85 -4.27 7.33
C TYR A 169 14.35 -5.73 7.29
N PHE A 170 14.61 -6.23 6.08
CA PHE A 170 15.14 -7.57 5.87
C PHE A 170 15.99 -7.64 4.57
N PRO A 171 16.94 -8.59 4.46
CA PRO A 171 17.85 -8.66 3.30
C PRO A 171 17.18 -8.95 1.95
N GLY A 172 15.92 -9.38 1.94
CA GLY A 172 15.16 -9.67 0.73
C GLY A 172 14.89 -8.46 -0.16
N PHE A 173 15.04 -7.22 0.33
CA PHE A 173 14.91 -6.03 -0.51
C PHE A 173 15.92 -6.03 -1.66
N LYS A 174 17.14 -6.48 -1.41
CA LYS A 174 18.16 -6.63 -2.44
C LYS A 174 17.74 -7.64 -3.51
N GLU A 175 17.22 -8.80 -3.11
CA GLU A 175 16.73 -9.83 -4.04
C GLU A 175 15.56 -9.31 -4.88
N ILE A 176 14.61 -8.59 -4.27
CA ILE A 176 13.50 -7.95 -4.98
C ILE A 176 14.03 -6.97 -6.03
N GLY A 177 14.99 -6.10 -5.67
CA GLY A 177 15.61 -5.14 -6.58
C GLY A 177 16.48 -5.78 -7.68
N GLU A 178 16.99 -6.99 -7.48
CA GLU A 178 17.70 -7.78 -8.50
C GLU A 178 16.72 -8.46 -9.48
N ARG A 179 15.53 -8.85 -9.00
CA ARG A 179 14.51 -9.53 -9.83
C ARG A 179 13.66 -8.55 -10.66
N PHE A 180 13.44 -7.33 -10.14
CA PHE A 180 12.52 -6.37 -10.75
C PHE A 180 13.19 -5.00 -10.93
N ASN A 181 12.98 -4.38 -12.10
CA ASN A 181 13.41 -3.01 -12.34
C ASN A 181 12.36 -2.03 -11.78
N ILE A 182 12.41 -1.80 -10.46
CA ILE A 182 11.39 -1.00 -9.76
C ILE A 182 11.56 0.49 -10.08
N GLU A 183 10.49 1.11 -10.50
CA GLU A 183 10.46 2.56 -10.73
C GLU A 183 9.99 3.31 -9.48
N VAL A 184 8.91 2.86 -8.87
CA VAL A 184 8.34 3.47 -7.68
C VAL A 184 8.23 2.43 -6.56
N ALA A 185 8.79 2.74 -5.40
CA ALA A 185 8.67 1.94 -4.19
C ALA A 185 7.79 2.66 -3.17
N LEU A 186 6.65 2.05 -2.81
CA LEU A 186 5.76 2.49 -1.74
C LEU A 186 6.19 1.76 -0.47
N LEU A 187 6.87 2.48 0.46
CA LEU A 187 7.52 1.88 1.63
C LEU A 187 6.92 2.36 2.95
N PRO A 188 6.63 1.44 3.91
CA PRO A 188 6.13 1.82 5.22
C PRO A 188 7.22 2.52 6.04
N ILE A 189 6.84 3.58 6.78
CA ILE A 189 7.74 4.36 7.63
C ILE A 189 7.18 4.64 9.02
N GLY A 190 6.09 4.00 9.42
CA GLY A 190 5.43 4.18 10.71
C GLY A 190 5.26 2.88 11.47
N ALA A 191 4.73 2.97 12.70
CA ALA A 191 4.49 1.85 13.61
C ALA A 191 5.80 1.13 14.07
N TYR A 192 6.94 1.81 14.04
CA TYR A 192 8.23 1.25 14.42
C TYR A 192 8.52 1.28 15.93
N GLU A 193 7.72 1.99 16.72
CA GLU A 193 7.79 1.94 18.18
C GLU A 193 6.71 1.01 18.77
N ALA A 194 6.86 0.70 20.07
CA ALA A 194 5.85 -0.08 20.78
C ALA A 194 4.43 0.49 20.59
N PRO A 195 3.37 -0.34 20.60
CA PRO A 195 3.36 -1.78 20.88
C PRO A 195 3.74 -2.69 19.71
N THR A 196 3.81 -2.18 18.47
CA THR A 196 4.13 -2.96 17.28
C THR A 196 5.63 -3.22 17.17
N GLY A 197 6.45 -2.15 17.01
CA GLY A 197 7.89 -2.21 17.10
C GLY A 197 8.62 -2.64 15.84
N ARG A 198 9.96 -2.52 15.89
CA ARG A 198 10.89 -2.72 14.77
C ARG A 198 11.07 -4.18 14.34
N GLU A 199 10.59 -5.11 15.12
CA GLU A 199 10.62 -6.54 14.74
C GLU A 199 9.69 -6.85 13.56
N VAL A 200 8.69 -6.00 13.33
CA VAL A 200 7.66 -6.19 12.28
C VAL A 200 7.42 -4.94 11.43
N HIS A 201 8.01 -3.79 11.79
CA HIS A 201 7.93 -2.54 11.03
C HIS A 201 9.28 -1.85 10.95
N MET A 202 9.69 -1.43 9.77
CA MET A 202 10.91 -0.64 9.60
C MET A 202 10.69 0.83 9.98
N ASN A 203 11.75 1.46 10.48
CA ASN A 203 11.77 2.90 10.71
C ASN A 203 12.12 3.67 9.42
N PRO A 204 12.03 5.01 9.41
CA PRO A 204 12.31 5.81 8.21
C PRO A 204 13.73 5.64 7.64
N GLU A 205 14.74 5.43 8.46
CA GLU A 205 16.13 5.23 8.04
C GLU A 205 16.30 3.86 7.35
N GLU A 206 15.64 2.84 7.86
CA GLU A 206 15.61 1.51 7.25
C GLU A 206 14.83 1.52 5.92
N ALA A 207 13.81 2.36 5.79
CA ALA A 207 13.10 2.55 4.52
C ALA A 207 14.01 3.18 3.45
N VAL A 208 14.91 4.11 3.82
CA VAL A 208 15.95 4.63 2.91
C VAL A 208 16.91 3.53 2.49
N THR A 209 17.37 2.69 3.43
CA THR A 209 18.23 1.54 3.12
C THR A 209 17.53 0.56 2.17
N ALA A 210 16.28 0.19 2.46
CA ALA A 210 15.48 -0.67 1.61
C ALA A 210 15.30 -0.09 0.19
N PHE A 211 15.04 1.22 0.08
CA PHE A 211 14.93 1.92 -1.20
C PHE A 211 16.22 1.80 -2.05
N LEU A 212 17.38 1.99 -1.43
CA LEU A 212 18.66 1.87 -2.11
C LEU A 212 18.93 0.43 -2.58
N GLU A 213 18.58 -0.58 -1.77
CA GLU A 213 18.72 -2.00 -2.11
C GLU A 213 17.75 -2.43 -3.21
N LEU A 214 16.52 -1.89 -3.22
CA LEU A 214 15.54 -2.05 -4.30
C LEU A 214 16.00 -1.43 -5.62
N ARG A 215 17.00 -0.52 -5.59
CA ARG A 215 17.45 0.27 -6.75
C ARG A 215 16.31 1.01 -7.43
N ALA A 216 15.29 1.39 -6.67
CA ALA A 216 14.13 2.11 -7.18
C ALA A 216 14.47 3.56 -7.54
N LYS A 217 13.64 4.21 -8.39
CA LYS A 217 13.86 5.59 -8.80
C LYS A 217 13.15 6.59 -7.92
N THR A 218 11.98 6.24 -7.40
CA THR A 218 11.16 7.10 -6.54
C THR A 218 10.71 6.34 -5.30
N LEU A 219 10.90 6.94 -4.12
CA LEU A 219 10.38 6.48 -2.84
C LEU A 219 9.13 7.28 -2.47
N ILE A 220 8.02 6.60 -2.25
CA ILE A 220 6.80 7.19 -1.70
C ILE A 220 6.57 6.56 -0.33
N PRO A 221 6.63 7.34 0.77
CA PRO A 221 6.38 6.82 2.10
C PRO A 221 4.90 6.57 2.36
N MET A 222 4.61 5.51 3.10
CA MET A 222 3.26 5.13 3.52
C MET A 222 3.22 4.63 4.97
N HIS A 223 2.05 4.19 5.43
CA HIS A 223 1.82 3.57 6.73
C HIS A 223 2.12 4.48 7.93
N TYR A 224 1.86 5.79 7.83
CA TYR A 224 2.04 6.78 8.89
C TYR A 224 0.88 7.78 8.94
N GLY A 225 0.72 8.46 10.07
CA GLY A 225 -0.17 9.62 10.22
C GLY A 225 -1.69 9.34 10.21
N THR A 226 -2.13 8.13 9.84
CA THR A 226 -3.56 7.78 9.71
C THR A 226 -4.13 7.13 10.96
N PHE A 227 -3.44 6.15 11.51
CA PHE A 227 -3.79 5.46 12.75
C PHE A 227 -2.60 5.53 13.71
N ARG A 228 -2.88 5.53 15.01
CA ARG A 228 -1.83 5.44 16.03
C ARG A 228 -1.59 3.96 16.34
N LEU A 229 -0.66 3.36 15.63
CA LEU A 229 -0.25 1.96 15.81
C LEU A 229 1.01 1.84 16.67
N GLY A 230 1.89 2.83 16.61
CA GLY A 230 3.07 2.97 17.47
C GLY A 230 3.01 4.22 18.34
N PHE A 231 3.98 4.38 19.23
CA PHE A 231 4.09 5.53 20.14
C PHE A 231 4.90 6.69 19.57
N GLU A 232 5.51 6.51 18.40
CA GLU A 232 6.21 7.58 17.72
C GLU A 232 5.27 8.78 17.45
N PRO A 233 5.80 10.04 17.51
CA PRO A 233 5.04 11.22 17.15
C PRO A 233 4.56 11.15 15.70
N LEU A 234 3.28 11.39 15.46
CA LEU A 234 2.63 11.23 14.13
C LEU A 234 3.28 12.03 12.98
N HIS A 235 3.97 13.11 13.30
CA HIS A 235 4.64 13.98 12.33
C HIS A 235 6.13 13.63 12.12
N GLU A 236 6.69 12.80 12.99
CA GLU A 236 8.12 12.44 12.99
C GLU A 236 8.54 11.59 11.77
N PRO A 237 7.79 10.53 11.36
CA PRO A 237 8.26 9.62 10.33
C PRO A 237 8.69 10.30 9.02
N PRO A 238 7.90 11.20 8.40
CA PRO A 238 8.33 11.87 7.18
C PRO A 238 9.51 12.83 7.39
N GLN A 239 9.66 13.44 8.57
CA GLN A 239 10.80 14.31 8.87
C GLN A 239 12.10 13.51 8.96
N ARG A 240 12.08 12.36 9.65
CA ARG A 240 13.22 11.44 9.74
C ARG A 240 13.58 10.87 8.38
N LEU A 241 12.56 10.48 7.57
CA LEU A 241 12.79 10.00 6.21
C LEU A 241 13.56 11.03 5.38
N LEU A 242 13.09 12.28 5.33
CA LEU A 242 13.74 13.34 4.56
C LEU A 242 15.14 13.66 5.09
N ALA A 243 15.34 13.65 6.41
CA ALA A 243 16.67 13.84 7.01
C ALA A 243 17.63 12.71 6.59
N SER A 244 17.21 11.45 6.66
CA SER A 244 18.00 10.31 6.21
C SER A 244 18.25 10.35 4.70
N ALA A 245 17.25 10.66 3.89
CA ALA A 245 17.39 10.79 2.44
C ALA A 245 18.43 11.85 2.06
N ARG A 246 18.46 12.98 2.76
CA ARG A 246 19.47 14.03 2.56
C ARG A 246 20.90 13.54 2.86
N VAL A 247 21.08 12.79 3.95
CA VAL A 247 22.38 12.19 4.30
C VAL A 247 22.88 11.26 3.21
N HIS A 248 21.97 10.54 2.54
CA HIS A 248 22.30 9.61 1.45
C HIS A 248 22.29 10.25 0.06
N GLY A 249 22.02 11.56 -0.07
CA GLY A 249 21.99 12.28 -1.36
C GLY A 249 20.85 11.88 -2.27
N ILE A 250 19.74 11.39 -1.72
CA ILE A 250 18.55 10.93 -2.48
C ILE A 250 17.27 11.72 -2.14
N GLU A 251 17.40 12.92 -1.60
CA GLU A 251 16.23 13.73 -1.20
C GLU A 251 15.27 13.97 -2.37
N GLU A 252 15.79 14.19 -3.58
CA GLU A 252 15.00 14.42 -4.80
C GLU A 252 14.25 13.16 -5.29
N ASN A 253 14.65 11.98 -4.82
CA ASN A 253 13.97 10.72 -5.13
C ASN A 253 12.78 10.47 -4.19
N VAL A 254 12.62 11.24 -3.10
CA VAL A 254 11.55 11.04 -2.11
C VAL A 254 10.35 11.93 -2.43
N LEU A 255 9.22 11.30 -2.68
CA LEU A 255 7.95 11.98 -2.94
C LEU A 255 6.98 11.79 -1.77
N VAL A 256 6.95 12.76 -0.85
CA VAL A 256 5.96 12.77 0.24
C VAL A 256 4.63 13.28 -0.30
N MET A 257 3.66 12.37 -0.45
CA MET A 257 2.36 12.69 -1.04
C MET A 257 1.39 13.32 -0.03
N THR A 258 0.45 14.11 -0.55
CA THR A 258 -0.74 14.54 0.18
C THR A 258 -1.90 13.62 -0.16
N GLU A 259 -2.65 13.16 0.86
CA GLU A 259 -3.78 12.25 0.65
C GLU A 259 -4.84 12.87 -0.27
N GLY A 260 -5.32 12.07 -1.20
CA GLY A 260 -6.34 12.45 -2.18
C GLY A 260 -5.84 13.30 -3.35
N ARG A 261 -4.54 13.64 -3.39
CA ARG A 261 -3.95 14.38 -4.50
C ARG A 261 -3.27 13.43 -5.49
N PRO A 262 -3.82 13.27 -6.72
CA PRO A 262 -3.19 12.45 -7.75
C PRO A 262 -1.84 13.01 -8.19
N VAL A 263 -0.87 12.13 -8.44
CA VAL A 263 0.43 12.46 -9.03
C VAL A 263 0.65 11.57 -10.25
N VAL A 264 0.96 12.17 -11.40
CA VAL A 264 1.32 11.47 -12.64
C VAL A 264 2.84 11.38 -12.73
N LEU A 265 3.34 10.19 -13.03
CA LEU A 265 4.76 9.86 -13.18
C LEU A 265 5.06 9.33 -14.59
#